data_dd8ed7e11d14f87613dfc6e943ff9a06
#
_entry.id   dd8ed7e11d14f87613dfc6e943ff9a06
#
_cell.length_a   1.000
_cell.length_b   1.000
_cell.length_c   1.000
_cell.angle_alpha   90.00
_cell.angle_beta   90.00
_cell.angle_gamma   90.00
#
_symmetry.space_group_name_H-M   'P 1'
#
loop_
_entity.id
_entity.type
_entity.pdbx_description
1 polymer ?
#
loop_
_entity_poly.entity_id
_entity_poly.type
_entity_poly.pdbx_seq_one_letter_code
_entity_poly.pdbx_strand_id
1 'polypeptide(L)'
;MSRGTFQILRPSSAFWLTAGIAASLALLGLVGAHHMESAGHWVTGMNNRVVWGLPHVFAVFLIVAASGALNVASVASVFKKTLYKPLSRLSGLLAMSLLVGGLLVLVLDLGRPDRLIIAMTYYNFKSIFAWNIFLYTGLLVVVAVYLWMMFEPRMNRFIGGVGKTAFIWRLVLTTGTGSIFGVLVAREAFGSVVLIPMFIAMSLSFGTAVMLLAIILIFRLSRVSVKDEVIMRLRPLLAYFVIAVAFFVAVDHLTRLYVVGDTRVERFLLVEGGIYPALFWAGQCLLGTVIPVIMLLTPRLAGRLPTVVASLLVLLGAFAQLYVLIVGGQAFPMDIFPGFTETSSYFDGVVAGYQPSLPELALGLGGIGLALLITLLATRVLPFLPQGPVDQPGG
;
A
#
# COMPACT_ATOMS: atom_id res chain seq x y z
N MET A 1 -9.62 27.96 21.14
CA MET A 1 -9.08 26.69 20.67
C MET A 1 -7.66 26.56 21.20
N SER A 2 -7.39 25.65 22.13
CA SER A 2 -6.04 25.43 22.64
C SER A 2 -5.16 24.96 21.48
N ARG A 3 -4.06 25.68 21.29
CA ARG A 3 -3.05 25.30 20.28
C ARG A 3 -2.43 23.98 20.73
N GLY A 4 -2.83 22.87 20.15
CA GLY A 4 -2.11 21.61 20.34
C GLY A 4 -0.64 21.87 20.03
N THR A 5 0.20 21.79 21.03
CA THR A 5 1.63 22.02 20.87
C THR A 5 2.24 20.77 20.26
N PHE A 6 2.96 20.94 19.15
CA PHE A 6 3.66 19.85 18.48
C PHE A 6 5.16 19.96 18.72
N GLN A 7 5.84 18.84 18.70
CA GLN A 7 7.27 18.77 18.95
C GLN A 7 7.99 17.93 17.90
N ILE A 8 9.28 18.15 17.77
CA ILE A 8 10.19 17.29 17.02
C ILE A 8 10.54 16.06 17.84
N LEU A 9 10.84 14.95 17.16
CA LEU A 9 11.33 13.73 17.79
C LEU A 9 12.72 13.97 18.38
N ARG A 10 12.90 13.66 19.68
CA ARG A 10 14.22 13.61 20.30
C ARG A 10 14.84 12.25 20.05
N PRO A 11 15.97 12.15 19.31
CA PRO A 11 16.50 10.87 18.89
C PRO A 11 17.07 10.08 20.08
N SER A 12 16.79 8.79 20.09
CA SER A 12 17.44 7.80 20.96
C SER A 12 18.45 6.98 20.14
N SER A 13 19.26 6.17 20.81
CA SER A 13 20.14 5.20 20.11
C SER A 13 19.32 4.26 19.19
N ALA A 14 18.14 3.84 19.65
CA ALA A 14 17.22 3.02 18.85
C ALA A 14 16.70 3.77 17.62
N PHE A 15 16.51 5.10 17.70
CA PHE A 15 16.15 5.91 16.53
C PHE A 15 17.24 5.84 15.46
N TRP A 16 18.50 6.06 15.82
CA TRP A 16 19.61 6.04 14.85
C TRP A 16 19.84 4.65 14.27
N LEU A 17 19.68 3.60 15.09
CA LEU A 17 19.73 2.22 14.59
C LEU A 17 18.60 1.98 13.55
N THR A 18 17.37 2.37 13.86
CA THR A 18 16.23 2.19 12.95
C THR A 18 16.40 3.02 11.67
N ALA A 19 16.90 4.26 11.79
CA ALA A 19 17.18 5.11 10.64
C ALA A 19 18.34 4.56 9.79
N GLY A 20 19.37 3.98 10.43
CA GLY A 20 20.46 3.29 9.75
C GLY A 20 19.98 2.06 8.96
N ILE A 21 19.12 1.23 9.56
CA ILE A 21 18.51 0.09 8.84
C ILE A 21 17.67 0.60 7.66
N ALA A 22 16.84 1.62 7.85
CA ALA A 22 16.02 2.19 6.78
C ALA A 22 16.88 2.76 5.65
N ALA A 23 17.97 3.46 5.97
CA ALA A 23 18.93 3.98 4.99
C ALA A 23 19.66 2.84 4.24
N SER A 24 20.06 1.79 4.94
CA SER A 24 20.69 0.61 4.31
C SER A 24 19.74 -0.09 3.34
N LEU A 25 18.46 -0.24 3.69
CA LEU A 25 17.45 -0.79 2.77
C LEU A 25 17.24 0.11 1.56
N ALA A 26 17.16 1.43 1.75
CA ALA A 26 17.02 2.38 0.65
C ALA A 26 18.23 2.34 -0.30
N LEU A 27 19.44 2.26 0.24
CA LEU A 27 20.67 2.11 -0.56
C LEU A 27 20.69 0.77 -1.30
N LEU A 28 20.30 -0.32 -0.65
CA LEU A 28 20.21 -1.63 -1.30
C LEU A 28 19.22 -1.58 -2.48
N GLY A 29 18.10 -0.88 -2.32
CA GLY A 29 17.15 -0.65 -3.41
C GLY A 29 17.74 0.13 -4.59
N LEU A 30 18.52 1.17 -4.30
CA LEU A 30 19.22 1.94 -5.35
C LEU A 30 20.28 1.10 -6.07
N VAL A 31 21.00 0.24 -5.34
CA VAL A 31 21.97 -0.70 -5.94
C VAL A 31 21.26 -1.71 -6.84
N GLY A 32 20.12 -2.26 -6.38
CA GLY A 32 19.29 -3.17 -7.19
C GLY A 32 18.79 -2.49 -8.48
N ALA A 33 18.25 -1.28 -8.36
CA ALA A 33 17.79 -0.48 -9.51
C ALA A 33 18.94 -0.18 -10.48
N HIS A 34 20.09 0.28 -9.97
CA HIS A 34 21.25 0.55 -10.80
C HIS A 34 21.74 -0.71 -11.53
N HIS A 35 21.72 -1.87 -10.89
CA HIS A 35 22.09 -3.12 -11.53
C HIS A 35 21.10 -3.50 -12.66
N MET A 36 19.79 -3.36 -12.43
CA MET A 36 18.78 -3.61 -13.46
C MET A 36 18.89 -2.63 -14.64
N GLU A 37 19.20 -1.36 -14.38
CA GLU A 37 19.37 -0.34 -15.42
C GLU A 37 20.65 -0.58 -16.24
N SER A 38 21.77 -0.87 -15.58
CA SER A 38 23.09 -1.04 -16.23
C SER A 38 23.25 -2.36 -16.96
N ALA A 39 22.77 -3.47 -16.38
CA ALA A 39 22.83 -4.78 -16.99
C ALA A 39 21.67 -5.06 -17.96
N GLY A 40 20.57 -4.32 -17.81
CA GLY A 40 19.31 -4.54 -18.53
C GLY A 40 18.35 -5.44 -17.74
N HIS A 41 17.05 -5.32 -18.05
CA HIS A 41 15.97 -6.02 -17.30
C HIS A 41 15.97 -7.55 -17.45
N TRP A 42 16.83 -8.13 -18.30
CA TRP A 42 17.01 -9.58 -18.38
C TRP A 42 17.55 -10.21 -17.08
N VAL A 43 18.13 -9.41 -16.17
CA VAL A 43 18.59 -9.88 -14.85
C VAL A 43 17.44 -10.05 -13.85
N THR A 44 16.22 -9.65 -14.22
CA THR A 44 14.99 -9.83 -13.45
C THR A 44 14.33 -11.17 -13.77
N GLY A 45 13.35 -11.56 -12.95
CA GLY A 45 12.47 -12.69 -13.25
C GLY A 45 11.38 -12.37 -14.27
N MET A 46 11.21 -11.07 -14.63
CA MET A 46 10.19 -10.61 -15.56
C MET A 46 10.45 -11.10 -16.98
N ASN A 47 9.40 -11.34 -17.73
CA ASN A 47 9.44 -11.79 -19.10
C ASN A 47 8.24 -11.23 -19.88
N ASN A 48 8.11 -11.55 -21.17
CA ASN A 48 7.03 -11.02 -22.03
C ASN A 48 5.61 -11.39 -21.57
N ARG A 49 5.46 -12.38 -20.69
CA ARG A 49 4.16 -12.84 -20.16
C ARG A 49 3.89 -12.29 -18.76
N VAL A 50 4.90 -12.25 -17.90
CA VAL A 50 4.85 -11.64 -16.57
C VAL A 50 5.70 -10.37 -16.59
N VAL A 51 5.09 -9.28 -17.03
CA VAL A 51 5.73 -7.96 -17.17
C VAL A 51 5.69 -7.14 -15.89
N TRP A 52 4.78 -7.46 -14.98
CA TRP A 52 4.66 -6.85 -13.67
C TRP A 52 5.12 -7.84 -12.60
N GLY A 53 6.40 -7.76 -12.27
CA GLY A 53 7.03 -8.63 -11.29
C GLY A 53 6.89 -8.14 -9.85
N LEU A 54 7.79 -8.59 -9.00
CA LEU A 54 7.83 -8.29 -7.58
C LEU A 54 7.92 -6.77 -7.28
N PRO A 55 8.67 -5.93 -8.03
CA PRO A 55 8.68 -4.49 -7.80
C PRO A 55 7.30 -3.85 -7.94
N HIS A 56 6.48 -4.29 -8.92
CA HIS A 56 5.10 -3.80 -9.06
C HIS A 56 4.22 -4.18 -7.88
N VAL A 57 4.41 -5.38 -7.30
CA VAL A 57 3.70 -5.78 -6.07
C VAL A 57 4.03 -4.84 -4.92
N PHE A 58 5.32 -4.51 -4.72
CA PHE A 58 5.75 -3.54 -3.71
C PHE A 58 5.21 -2.14 -3.98
N ALA A 59 5.26 -1.68 -5.23
CA ALA A 59 4.78 -0.35 -5.61
C ALA A 59 3.28 -0.21 -5.33
N VAL A 60 2.46 -1.16 -5.80
CA VAL A 60 1.01 -1.15 -5.57
C VAL A 60 0.69 -1.26 -4.08
N PHE A 61 1.39 -2.13 -3.34
CA PHE A 61 1.26 -2.25 -1.89
C PHE A 61 1.49 -0.91 -1.17
N LEU A 62 2.60 -0.22 -1.48
CA LEU A 62 2.95 1.06 -0.86
C LEU A 62 1.96 2.17 -1.24
N ILE A 63 1.53 2.24 -2.50
CA ILE A 63 0.55 3.23 -3.00
C ILE A 63 -0.82 3.03 -2.33
N VAL A 64 -1.29 1.78 -2.24
CA VAL A 64 -2.56 1.45 -1.59
C VAL A 64 -2.50 1.74 -0.09
N ALA A 65 -1.39 1.37 0.58
CA ALA A 65 -1.16 1.69 1.98
C ALA A 65 -1.07 3.21 2.22
N ALA A 66 -0.45 3.97 1.31
CA ALA A 66 -0.37 5.44 1.38
C ALA A 66 -1.75 6.09 1.39
N SER A 67 -2.63 5.67 0.49
CA SER A 67 -4.02 6.14 0.47
C SER A 67 -4.71 5.90 1.82
N GLY A 68 -4.56 4.70 2.38
CA GLY A 68 -5.18 4.33 3.65
C GLY A 68 -4.51 4.95 4.88
N ALA A 69 -3.23 5.31 4.83
CA ALA A 69 -2.57 6.02 5.92
C ALA A 69 -3.23 7.38 6.24
N LEU A 70 -3.90 8.00 5.25
CA LEU A 70 -4.70 9.21 5.44
C LEU A 70 -6.02 9.00 6.22
N ASN A 71 -6.39 7.77 6.57
CA ASN A 71 -7.63 7.50 7.31
C ASN A 71 -7.71 8.31 8.60
N VAL A 72 -6.64 8.31 9.39
CA VAL A 72 -6.61 9.00 10.70
C VAL A 72 -6.74 10.51 10.52
N ALA A 73 -6.06 11.10 9.54
CA ALA A 73 -6.22 12.52 9.20
C ALA A 73 -7.65 12.84 8.71
N SER A 74 -8.23 11.95 7.91
CA SER A 74 -9.59 12.10 7.39
C SER A 74 -10.65 11.99 8.50
N VAL A 75 -10.50 11.04 9.42
CA VAL A 75 -11.39 10.87 10.57
C VAL A 75 -11.36 12.13 11.46
N ALA A 76 -10.19 12.74 11.61
CA ALA A 76 -10.04 13.96 12.39
C ALA A 76 -10.63 15.20 11.67
N SER A 77 -10.35 15.37 10.36
CA SER A 77 -10.69 16.58 9.62
C SER A 77 -12.11 16.55 9.02
N VAL A 78 -12.55 15.42 8.45
CA VAL A 78 -13.84 15.28 7.79
C VAL A 78 -14.93 14.90 8.78
N PHE A 79 -14.67 13.89 9.62
CA PHE A 79 -15.65 13.39 10.59
C PHE A 79 -15.57 14.08 11.96
N LYS A 80 -14.69 15.11 12.09
CA LYS A 80 -14.54 15.97 13.28
C LYS A 80 -14.27 15.21 14.59
N LYS A 81 -13.65 14.01 14.53
CA LYS A 81 -13.28 13.24 15.72
C LYS A 81 -11.98 13.78 16.31
N THR A 82 -12.11 14.55 17.39
CA THR A 82 -11.00 15.28 18.04
C THR A 82 -9.88 14.40 18.56
N LEU A 83 -10.21 13.17 18.99
CA LEU A 83 -9.24 12.17 19.47
C LEU A 83 -8.07 11.93 18.49
N TYR A 84 -8.35 11.91 17.18
CA TYR A 84 -7.35 11.62 16.15
C TYR A 84 -6.63 12.87 15.61
N LYS A 85 -7.09 14.08 15.99
CA LYS A 85 -6.51 15.33 15.52
C LYS A 85 -5.00 15.46 15.78
N PRO A 86 -4.46 15.05 16.94
CA PRO A 86 -3.02 15.11 17.20
C PRO A 86 -2.16 14.22 16.27
N LEU A 87 -2.76 13.18 15.67
CA LEU A 87 -2.08 12.25 14.77
C LEU A 87 -2.22 12.64 13.29
N SER A 88 -2.99 13.68 12.96
CA SER A 88 -3.27 14.05 11.56
C SER A 88 -2.01 14.43 10.79
N ARG A 89 -1.03 15.11 11.43
CA ARG A 89 0.26 15.44 10.81
C ARG A 89 1.06 14.19 10.50
N LEU A 90 1.16 13.27 11.46
CA LEU A 90 1.86 11.99 11.26
C LEU A 90 1.20 11.14 10.17
N SER A 91 -0.14 11.11 10.13
CA SER A 91 -0.93 10.41 9.12
C SER A 91 -0.65 10.97 7.70
N GLY A 92 -0.62 12.29 7.54
CA GLY A 92 -0.27 12.92 6.27
C GLY A 92 1.18 12.68 5.85
N LEU A 93 2.13 12.77 6.79
CA LEU A 93 3.53 12.44 6.52
C LEU A 93 3.70 11.00 6.06
N LEU A 94 3.09 10.06 6.78
CA LEU A 94 3.19 8.64 6.46
C LEU A 94 2.62 8.33 5.07
N ALA A 95 1.46 8.94 4.74
CA ALA A 95 0.88 8.81 3.41
C ALA A 95 1.82 9.32 2.31
N MET A 96 2.43 10.49 2.51
CA MET A 96 3.40 11.05 1.55
C MET A 96 4.63 10.15 1.42
N SER A 97 5.20 9.70 2.53
CA SER A 97 6.40 8.86 2.54
C SER A 97 6.18 7.52 1.82
N LEU A 98 5.04 6.87 2.09
CA LEU A 98 4.66 5.61 1.44
C LEU A 98 4.42 5.81 -0.07
N LEU A 99 3.74 6.90 -0.44
CA LEU A 99 3.48 7.21 -1.85
C LEU A 99 4.78 7.48 -2.61
N VAL A 100 5.70 8.26 -2.03
CA VAL A 100 7.02 8.52 -2.62
C VAL A 100 7.81 7.22 -2.76
N GLY A 101 7.82 6.36 -1.72
CA GLY A 101 8.49 5.06 -1.78
C GLY A 101 7.91 4.16 -2.89
N GLY A 102 6.59 4.06 -2.99
CA GLY A 102 5.92 3.25 -4.01
C GLY A 102 6.14 3.77 -5.43
N LEU A 103 6.05 5.10 -5.62
CA LEU A 103 6.28 5.71 -6.94
C LEU A 103 7.75 5.60 -7.37
N LEU A 104 8.70 5.69 -6.44
CA LEU A 104 10.11 5.51 -6.77
C LEU A 104 10.39 4.08 -7.23
N VAL A 105 9.85 3.07 -6.53
CA VAL A 105 9.95 1.67 -6.97
C VAL A 105 9.38 1.52 -8.39
N LEU A 106 8.20 2.07 -8.64
CA LEU A 106 7.54 2.00 -9.95
C LEU A 106 8.39 2.65 -11.06
N VAL A 107 8.95 3.84 -10.80
CA VAL A 107 9.75 4.57 -11.78
C VAL A 107 11.07 3.86 -12.08
N LEU A 108 11.73 3.34 -11.05
CA LEU A 108 13.03 2.66 -11.20
C LEU A 108 12.89 1.25 -11.83
N ASP A 109 11.68 0.72 -11.90
CA ASP A 109 11.36 -0.56 -12.56
C ASP A 109 10.95 -0.40 -14.05
N LEU A 110 10.85 0.83 -14.56
CA LEU A 110 10.34 1.10 -15.93
C LEU A 110 11.31 0.69 -17.06
N GLY A 111 12.55 0.36 -16.80
CA GLY A 111 13.59 0.10 -17.81
C GLY A 111 14.02 1.31 -18.64
N ARG A 112 13.13 2.25 -18.90
CA ARG A 112 13.41 3.52 -19.58
C ARG A 112 12.70 4.67 -18.88
N PRO A 113 13.10 4.98 -17.61
CA PRO A 113 12.47 6.04 -16.82
C PRO A 113 12.62 7.44 -17.46
N ASP A 114 13.65 7.65 -18.29
CA ASP A 114 13.85 8.86 -19.09
C ASP A 114 12.65 9.16 -20.02
N ARG A 115 11.94 8.14 -20.49
CA ARG A 115 10.76 8.29 -21.36
C ARG A 115 9.44 8.54 -20.62
N LEU A 116 9.44 8.52 -19.30
CA LEU A 116 8.23 8.81 -18.52
C LEU A 116 7.67 10.19 -18.83
N ILE A 117 8.54 11.17 -19.13
CA ILE A 117 8.13 12.52 -19.51
C ILE A 117 7.25 12.51 -20.78
N ILE A 118 7.49 11.59 -21.72
CA ILE A 118 6.68 11.47 -22.93
C ILE A 118 5.28 11.00 -22.56
N ALA A 119 5.16 9.99 -21.69
CA ALA A 119 3.88 9.50 -21.20
C ALA A 119 3.12 10.57 -20.39
N MET A 120 3.85 11.50 -19.75
CA MET A 120 3.27 12.62 -18.98
C MET A 120 2.88 13.81 -19.83
N THR A 121 3.37 13.95 -21.05
CA THR A 121 3.10 15.10 -21.93
C THR A 121 2.16 14.76 -23.09
N TYR A 122 2.16 13.51 -23.54
CA TYR A 122 1.30 13.01 -24.63
C TYR A 122 0.29 12.02 -24.06
N TYR A 123 -0.74 12.54 -23.39
CA TYR A 123 -1.73 11.72 -22.71
C TYR A 123 -2.71 11.04 -23.68
N ASN A 124 -2.93 9.74 -23.48
CA ASN A 124 -4.10 9.06 -23.97
C ASN A 124 -5.18 9.05 -22.87
N PHE A 125 -6.16 9.94 -22.98
CA PHE A 125 -7.26 10.06 -22.00
C PHE A 125 -8.19 8.84 -21.93
N LYS A 126 -8.06 7.88 -22.86
CA LYS A 126 -8.75 6.58 -22.78
C LYS A 126 -7.95 5.55 -21.95
N SER A 127 -6.69 5.84 -21.63
CA SER A 127 -5.84 4.94 -20.85
C SER A 127 -6.01 5.15 -19.35
N ILE A 128 -6.37 4.09 -18.63
CA ILE A 128 -6.43 4.10 -17.16
C ILE A 128 -5.06 4.36 -16.54
N PHE A 129 -3.97 3.96 -17.19
CA PHE A 129 -2.61 4.21 -16.72
C PHE A 129 -2.28 5.71 -16.74
N ALA A 130 -2.67 6.43 -17.80
CA ALA A 130 -2.47 7.87 -17.89
C ALA A 130 -3.21 8.59 -16.75
N TRP A 131 -4.46 8.22 -16.46
CA TRP A 131 -5.22 8.76 -15.34
C TRP A 131 -4.52 8.53 -13.99
N ASN A 132 -3.92 7.35 -13.78
CA ASN A 132 -3.22 7.06 -12.53
C ASN A 132 -2.00 7.96 -12.32
N ILE A 133 -1.28 8.40 -13.37
CA ILE A 133 -0.19 9.38 -13.24
C ILE A 133 -0.72 10.69 -12.62
N PHE A 134 -1.85 11.20 -13.11
CA PHE A 134 -2.50 12.39 -12.54
C PHE A 134 -2.94 12.17 -11.10
N LEU A 135 -3.51 11.01 -10.80
CA LEU A 135 -4.03 10.71 -9.47
C LEU A 135 -2.91 10.61 -8.43
N TYR A 136 -1.80 9.96 -8.78
CA TYR A 136 -0.62 9.85 -7.90
C TYR A 136 0.03 11.21 -7.67
N THR A 137 0.32 11.95 -8.74
CA THR A 137 0.92 13.29 -8.65
C THR A 137 0.01 14.25 -7.91
N GLY A 138 -1.29 14.23 -8.21
CA GLY A 138 -2.28 15.06 -7.55
C GLY A 138 -2.39 14.76 -6.05
N LEU A 139 -2.32 13.49 -5.63
CA LEU A 139 -2.33 13.15 -4.20
C LEU A 139 -1.08 13.69 -3.49
N LEU A 140 0.10 13.60 -4.12
CA LEU A 140 1.33 14.20 -3.56
C LEU A 140 1.15 15.70 -3.33
N VAL A 141 0.63 16.42 -4.32
CA VAL A 141 0.39 17.87 -4.22
C VAL A 141 -0.64 18.19 -3.14
N VAL A 142 -1.78 17.51 -3.13
CA VAL A 142 -2.86 17.76 -2.15
C VAL A 142 -2.39 17.47 -0.73
N VAL A 143 -1.65 16.39 -0.50
CA VAL A 143 -1.12 16.06 0.84
C VAL A 143 0.00 17.02 1.25
N ALA A 144 0.86 17.45 0.32
CA ALA A 144 1.87 18.48 0.60
C ALA A 144 1.22 19.80 1.03
N VAL A 145 0.21 20.28 0.31
CA VAL A 145 -0.56 21.47 0.66
C VAL A 145 -1.27 21.29 2.01
N TYR A 146 -1.87 20.12 2.25
CA TYR A 146 -2.53 19.80 3.52
C TYR A 146 -1.56 19.85 4.70
N LEU A 147 -0.37 19.27 4.57
CA LEU A 147 0.68 19.31 5.58
C LEU A 147 1.17 20.75 5.79
N TRP A 148 1.47 21.47 4.72
CA TRP A 148 1.90 22.87 4.80
C TRP A 148 0.90 23.73 5.57
N MET A 149 -0.41 23.61 5.26
CA MET A 149 -1.45 24.34 5.98
C MET A 149 -1.54 23.98 7.47
N MET A 150 -1.16 22.75 7.86
CA MET A 150 -1.10 22.38 9.27
C MET A 150 0.10 22.98 10.02
N PHE A 151 1.14 23.38 9.31
CA PHE A 151 2.30 24.07 9.90
C PHE A 151 2.12 25.57 9.97
N GLU A 152 1.37 26.19 9.03
CA GLU A 152 1.16 27.64 8.98
C GLU A 152 -0.14 28.05 9.71
N PRO A 153 -0.04 28.70 10.89
CA PRO A 153 -1.23 29.05 11.69
C PRO A 153 -2.26 29.92 10.96
N ARG A 154 -1.78 30.79 10.04
CA ARG A 154 -2.66 31.68 9.26
C ARG A 154 -3.57 30.91 8.31
N MET A 155 -3.15 29.73 7.88
CA MET A 155 -3.86 28.87 6.92
C MET A 155 -4.81 27.88 7.59
N ASN A 156 -4.84 27.81 8.92
CA ASN A 156 -5.66 26.84 9.68
C ASN A 156 -7.16 26.88 9.32
N ARG A 157 -7.69 28.02 8.89
CA ARG A 157 -9.09 28.15 8.46
C ARG A 157 -9.44 27.28 7.23
N PHE A 158 -8.46 26.95 6.39
CA PHE A 158 -8.65 26.19 5.16
C PHE A 158 -8.40 24.68 5.31
N ILE A 159 -7.83 24.24 6.45
CA ILE A 159 -7.51 22.82 6.69
C ILE A 159 -8.71 21.90 6.47
N GLY A 160 -9.91 22.32 6.87
CA GLY A 160 -11.12 21.51 6.69
C GLY A 160 -11.48 21.28 5.21
N GLY A 161 -11.31 22.31 4.38
CA GLY A 161 -11.52 22.21 2.92
C GLY A 161 -10.52 21.27 2.27
N VAL A 162 -9.22 21.54 2.47
CA VAL A 162 -8.15 20.70 1.87
C VAL A 162 -8.17 19.27 2.41
N GLY A 163 -8.53 19.07 3.70
CA GLY A 163 -8.73 17.73 4.26
C GLY A 163 -9.84 16.95 3.58
N LYS A 164 -10.96 17.61 3.20
CA LYS A 164 -12.02 16.98 2.39
C LYS A 164 -11.53 16.65 0.97
N THR A 165 -10.80 17.57 0.35
CA THR A 165 -10.19 17.32 -0.98
C THR A 165 -9.23 16.13 -0.91
N ALA A 166 -8.37 16.06 0.09
CA ALA A 166 -7.46 14.93 0.29
C ALA A 166 -8.23 13.61 0.49
N PHE A 167 -9.34 13.65 1.23
CA PHE A 167 -10.20 12.48 1.43
C PHE A 167 -10.83 11.99 0.13
N ILE A 168 -11.41 12.88 -0.67
CA ILE A 168 -12.01 12.52 -1.96
C ILE A 168 -10.94 12.05 -2.92
N TRP A 169 -9.83 12.79 -3.03
CA TRP A 169 -8.74 12.46 -3.96
C TRP A 169 -8.14 11.08 -3.72
N ARG A 170 -7.89 10.72 -2.45
CA ARG A 170 -7.37 9.39 -2.12
C ARG A 170 -8.33 8.26 -2.50
N LEU A 171 -9.66 8.47 -2.37
CA LEU A 171 -10.65 7.48 -2.81
C LEU A 171 -10.65 7.34 -4.33
N VAL A 172 -10.60 8.46 -5.06
CA VAL A 172 -10.49 8.45 -6.52
C VAL A 172 -9.19 7.78 -6.97
N LEU A 173 -8.06 8.05 -6.29
CA LEU A 173 -6.79 7.39 -6.55
C LEU A 173 -6.88 5.87 -6.35
N THR A 174 -7.47 5.43 -5.25
CA THR A 174 -7.56 3.99 -4.97
C THR A 174 -8.51 3.29 -5.94
N THR A 175 -9.60 3.97 -6.34
CA THR A 175 -10.49 3.55 -7.42
C THR A 175 -9.72 3.44 -8.74
N GLY A 176 -8.91 4.43 -9.08
CA GLY A 176 -8.06 4.42 -10.28
C GLY A 176 -7.06 3.27 -10.28
N THR A 177 -6.39 3.03 -9.14
CA THR A 177 -5.45 1.90 -8.99
C THR A 177 -6.16 0.56 -9.13
N GLY A 178 -7.32 0.38 -8.50
CA GLY A 178 -8.16 -0.81 -8.66
C GLY A 178 -8.67 -1.00 -10.09
N SER A 179 -8.97 0.11 -10.78
CA SER A 179 -9.43 0.08 -12.18
C SER A 179 -8.34 -0.39 -13.15
N ILE A 180 -7.03 -0.27 -12.83
CA ILE A 180 -5.97 -0.86 -13.63
C ILE A 180 -6.24 -2.35 -13.85
N PHE A 181 -6.61 -3.04 -12.78
CA PHE A 181 -6.90 -4.48 -12.83
C PHE A 181 -8.37 -4.75 -13.21
N GLY A 182 -9.29 -3.89 -12.75
CA GLY A 182 -10.73 -4.08 -12.94
C GLY A 182 -11.25 -3.88 -14.36
N VAL A 183 -10.54 -3.10 -15.21
CA VAL A 183 -10.95 -2.85 -16.61
C VAL A 183 -10.01 -3.48 -17.64
N LEU A 184 -8.93 -4.11 -17.21
CA LEU A 184 -7.96 -4.75 -18.09
C LEU A 184 -8.43 -6.14 -18.50
N VAL A 185 -9.08 -6.23 -19.66
CA VAL A 185 -9.64 -7.50 -20.20
C VAL A 185 -8.62 -8.36 -20.94
N ALA A 186 -7.38 -7.89 -21.10
CA ALA A 186 -6.32 -8.63 -21.81
C ALA A 186 -5.80 -9.85 -21.04
N ARG A 187 -6.17 -10.00 -19.79
CA ARG A 187 -5.84 -11.16 -18.95
C ARG A 187 -7.12 -11.64 -18.27
N GLU A 188 -7.42 -12.92 -18.36
CA GLU A 188 -8.63 -13.51 -17.79
C GLU A 188 -8.75 -13.33 -16.28
N ALA A 189 -7.63 -13.33 -15.54
CA ALA A 189 -7.62 -13.07 -14.11
C ALA A 189 -7.94 -11.62 -13.73
N PHE A 190 -7.94 -10.69 -14.69
CA PHE A 190 -8.30 -9.28 -14.52
C PHE A 190 -9.71 -9.03 -15.08
N GLY A 191 -10.12 -7.78 -15.21
CA GLY A 191 -11.41 -7.44 -15.81
C GLY A 191 -12.62 -7.60 -14.87
N SER A 192 -12.42 -7.78 -13.56
CA SER A 192 -13.50 -7.83 -12.58
C SER A 192 -13.78 -6.45 -11.98
N VAL A 193 -15.01 -5.96 -12.12
CA VAL A 193 -15.45 -4.70 -11.54
C VAL A 193 -15.35 -4.71 -10.00
N VAL A 194 -15.42 -5.88 -9.38
CA VAL A 194 -15.29 -6.06 -7.91
C VAL A 194 -13.91 -5.63 -7.41
N LEU A 195 -12.86 -5.72 -8.23
CA LEU A 195 -11.52 -5.27 -7.87
C LEU A 195 -11.48 -3.78 -7.51
N ILE A 196 -12.34 -2.95 -8.11
CA ILE A 196 -12.36 -1.51 -7.87
C ILE A 196 -12.71 -1.18 -6.40
N PRO A 197 -13.89 -1.56 -5.87
CA PRO A 197 -14.22 -1.34 -4.47
C PRO A 197 -13.35 -2.18 -3.51
N MET A 198 -12.84 -3.33 -3.94
CA MET A 198 -11.91 -4.14 -3.16
C MET A 198 -10.62 -3.35 -2.85
N PHE A 199 -10.04 -2.62 -3.80
CA PHE A 199 -8.87 -1.77 -3.57
C PHE A 199 -9.13 -0.66 -2.56
N ILE A 200 -10.35 -0.11 -2.50
CA ILE A 200 -10.73 0.83 -1.44
C ILE A 200 -10.68 0.14 -0.07
N ALA A 201 -11.28 -1.05 0.07
CA ALA A 201 -11.23 -1.82 1.31
C ALA A 201 -9.78 -2.21 1.69
N MET A 202 -8.97 -2.64 0.70
CA MET A 202 -7.54 -2.91 0.89
C MET A 202 -6.79 -1.68 1.42
N SER A 203 -7.05 -0.49 0.86
CA SER A 203 -6.40 0.73 1.33
C SER A 203 -6.75 1.04 2.79
N LEU A 204 -8.01 0.86 3.18
CA LEU A 204 -8.44 1.04 4.57
C LEU A 204 -7.71 0.06 5.51
N SER A 205 -7.59 -1.19 5.13
CA SER A 205 -6.91 -2.24 5.91
C SER A 205 -5.39 -1.98 5.98
N PHE A 206 -4.71 -1.89 4.85
CA PHE A 206 -3.24 -1.75 4.79
C PHE A 206 -2.77 -0.45 5.46
N GLY A 207 -3.43 0.66 5.15
CA GLY A 207 -3.08 1.95 5.72
C GLY A 207 -3.31 2.02 7.23
N THR A 208 -4.37 1.39 7.74
CA THR A 208 -4.61 1.33 9.19
C THR A 208 -3.58 0.45 9.90
N ALA A 209 -3.19 -0.69 9.30
CA ALA A 209 -2.13 -1.55 9.83
C ALA A 209 -0.77 -0.82 9.89
N VAL A 210 -0.38 -0.17 8.78
CA VAL A 210 0.86 0.64 8.72
C VAL A 210 0.80 1.80 9.73
N MET A 211 -0.34 2.48 9.86
CA MET A 211 -0.49 3.59 10.82
C MET A 211 -0.36 3.11 12.27
N LEU A 212 -0.94 1.95 12.63
CA LEU A 212 -0.76 1.35 13.96
C LEU A 212 0.70 1.04 14.25
N LEU A 213 1.41 0.42 13.31
CA LEU A 213 2.83 0.14 13.44
C LEU A 213 3.65 1.43 13.55
N ALA A 214 3.37 2.44 12.73
CA ALA A 214 4.05 3.73 12.77
C ALA A 214 3.84 4.46 14.10
N ILE A 215 2.61 4.48 14.62
CA ILE A 215 2.32 5.06 15.94
C ILE A 215 3.17 4.34 17.01
N ILE A 216 3.07 3.01 17.10
CA ILE A 216 3.77 2.25 18.13
C ILE A 216 5.29 2.43 18.04
N LEU A 217 5.85 2.37 16.82
CA LEU A 217 7.28 2.51 16.58
C LEU A 217 7.77 3.93 16.94
N ILE A 218 7.17 4.97 16.35
CA ILE A 218 7.64 6.36 16.49
C ILE A 218 7.56 6.81 17.94
N PHE A 219 6.46 6.48 18.61
CA PHE A 219 6.31 6.86 20.02
C PHE A 219 7.27 6.07 20.93
N ARG A 220 7.58 4.81 20.61
CA ARG A 220 8.63 4.05 21.31
C ARG A 220 10.01 4.70 21.12
N LEU A 221 10.32 5.16 19.90
CA LEU A 221 11.59 5.81 19.59
C LEU A 221 11.72 7.20 20.21
N SER A 222 10.63 7.93 20.35
CA SER A 222 10.59 9.29 20.91
C SER A 222 10.50 9.34 22.44
N ARG A 223 10.30 8.20 23.12
CA ARG A 223 10.01 8.12 24.56
C ARG A 223 8.77 8.92 25.01
N VAL A 224 7.91 9.29 24.08
CA VAL A 224 6.62 9.93 24.36
C VAL A 224 5.58 8.85 24.61
N SER A 225 4.75 8.99 25.64
CA SER A 225 3.66 8.04 25.89
C SER A 225 2.48 8.31 24.95
N VAL A 226 2.05 7.29 24.23
CA VAL A 226 0.73 7.27 23.57
C VAL A 226 -0.23 6.59 24.53
N LYS A 227 -1.39 7.18 24.74
CA LYS A 227 -2.44 6.47 25.47
C LYS A 227 -2.90 5.25 24.67
N ASP A 228 -3.05 4.15 25.38
CA ASP A 228 -3.52 2.90 24.78
C ASP A 228 -4.91 3.02 24.15
N GLU A 229 -5.70 4.01 24.56
CA GLU A 229 -7.04 4.25 24.03
C GLU A 229 -7.05 4.42 22.49
N VAL A 230 -6.11 5.17 21.92
CA VAL A 230 -6.04 5.37 20.45
C VAL A 230 -5.77 4.04 19.73
N ILE A 231 -4.81 3.26 20.25
CA ILE A 231 -4.47 1.95 19.69
C ILE A 231 -5.66 1.00 19.84
N MET A 232 -6.31 1.01 21.02
CA MET A 232 -7.45 0.13 21.30
C MET A 232 -8.69 0.48 20.46
N ARG A 233 -8.84 1.74 20.03
CA ARG A 233 -9.93 2.12 19.09
C ARG A 233 -9.62 1.80 17.63
N LEU A 234 -8.36 1.93 17.20
CA LEU A 234 -7.96 1.58 15.83
C LEU A 234 -7.90 0.07 15.60
N ARG A 235 -7.65 -0.70 16.64
CA ARG A 235 -7.53 -2.16 16.61
C ARG A 235 -8.77 -2.87 16.04
N PRO A 236 -10.00 -2.69 16.59
CA PRO A 236 -11.20 -3.31 16.01
C PRO A 236 -11.54 -2.75 14.63
N LEU A 237 -11.21 -1.48 14.37
CA LEU A 237 -11.41 -0.87 13.06
C LEU A 237 -10.57 -1.59 11.99
N LEU A 238 -9.31 -1.94 12.30
CA LEU A 238 -8.49 -2.77 11.42
C LEU A 238 -9.15 -4.12 11.14
N ALA A 239 -9.68 -4.80 12.16
CA ALA A 239 -10.37 -6.08 11.97
C ALA A 239 -11.58 -5.95 11.02
N TYR A 240 -12.39 -4.92 11.17
CA TYR A 240 -13.54 -4.67 10.27
C TYR A 240 -13.08 -4.39 8.83
N PHE A 241 -11.99 -3.67 8.63
CA PHE A 241 -11.45 -3.44 7.30
C PHE A 241 -10.89 -4.73 6.67
N VAL A 242 -10.23 -5.59 7.46
CA VAL A 242 -9.79 -6.91 6.99
C VAL A 242 -10.98 -7.79 6.59
N ILE A 243 -12.05 -7.79 7.37
CA ILE A 243 -13.29 -8.51 7.04
C ILE A 243 -13.92 -7.96 5.75
N ALA A 244 -13.91 -6.63 5.56
CA ALA A 244 -14.40 -6.04 4.33
C ALA A 244 -13.56 -6.45 3.10
N VAL A 245 -12.23 -6.54 3.23
CA VAL A 245 -11.37 -7.09 2.17
C VAL A 245 -11.74 -8.54 1.89
N ALA A 246 -11.88 -9.38 2.93
CA ALA A 246 -12.25 -10.79 2.78
C ALA A 246 -13.60 -10.96 2.09
N PHE A 247 -14.56 -10.08 2.37
CA PHE A 247 -15.86 -10.08 1.70
C PHE A 247 -15.72 -9.85 0.20
N PHE A 248 -14.99 -8.81 -0.23
CA PHE A 248 -14.79 -8.53 -1.65
C PHE A 248 -13.98 -9.62 -2.35
N VAL A 249 -12.99 -10.20 -1.68
CA VAL A 249 -12.22 -11.35 -2.19
C VAL A 249 -13.16 -12.55 -2.43
N ALA A 250 -13.99 -12.87 -1.44
CA ALA A 250 -14.96 -13.97 -1.57
C ALA A 250 -15.95 -13.72 -2.72
N VAL A 251 -16.49 -12.50 -2.84
CA VAL A 251 -17.41 -12.12 -3.92
C VAL A 251 -16.72 -12.26 -5.29
N ASP A 252 -15.49 -11.79 -5.44
CA ASP A 252 -14.76 -11.85 -6.70
C ASP A 252 -14.55 -13.31 -7.14
N HIS A 253 -13.99 -14.15 -6.27
CA HIS A 253 -13.75 -15.55 -6.57
C HIS A 253 -15.06 -16.35 -6.79
N LEU A 254 -16.11 -16.11 -5.99
CA LEU A 254 -17.41 -16.77 -6.18
C LEU A 254 -18.05 -16.37 -7.52
N THR A 255 -17.93 -15.10 -7.92
CA THR A 255 -18.44 -14.63 -9.21
C THR A 255 -17.71 -15.34 -10.36
N ARG A 256 -16.39 -15.45 -10.30
CA ARG A 256 -15.58 -16.13 -11.32
C ARG A 256 -15.83 -17.64 -11.36
N LEU A 257 -16.03 -18.28 -10.20
CA LEU A 257 -16.41 -19.71 -10.16
C LEU A 257 -17.79 -19.97 -10.77
N TYR A 258 -18.70 -18.98 -10.72
CA TYR A 258 -20.02 -19.07 -11.33
C TYR A 258 -19.97 -18.89 -12.86
N VAL A 259 -19.04 -18.08 -13.37
CA VAL A 259 -18.87 -17.84 -14.79
C VAL A 259 -18.02 -18.96 -15.42
N VAL A 260 -18.62 -19.75 -16.32
CA VAL A 260 -18.00 -20.96 -16.89
C VAL A 260 -16.64 -20.65 -17.56
N GLY A 261 -16.50 -19.49 -18.22
CA GLY A 261 -15.26 -19.07 -18.89
C GLY A 261 -14.10 -18.83 -17.92
N ASP A 262 -14.39 -18.33 -16.70
CA ASP A 262 -13.39 -17.92 -15.73
C ASP A 262 -12.95 -19.06 -14.78
N THR A 263 -13.65 -20.22 -14.83
CA THR A 263 -13.40 -21.34 -13.90
C THR A 263 -11.97 -21.90 -14.03
N ARG A 264 -11.36 -21.84 -15.21
CA ARG A 264 -9.98 -22.31 -15.43
C ARG A 264 -8.96 -21.46 -14.68
N VAL A 265 -9.12 -20.15 -14.69
CA VAL A 265 -8.27 -19.19 -13.96
C VAL A 265 -8.42 -19.41 -12.46
N GLU A 266 -9.65 -19.54 -12.00
CA GLU A 266 -9.92 -19.77 -10.58
C GLU A 266 -9.32 -21.09 -10.09
N ARG A 267 -9.46 -22.17 -10.85
CA ARG A 267 -8.83 -23.44 -10.52
C ARG A 267 -7.31 -23.33 -10.47
N PHE A 268 -6.72 -22.58 -11.39
CA PHE A 268 -5.28 -22.30 -11.37
C PHE A 268 -4.89 -21.51 -10.10
N LEU A 269 -5.56 -20.40 -9.79
CA LEU A 269 -5.20 -19.56 -8.65
C LEU A 269 -5.46 -20.23 -7.30
N LEU A 270 -6.53 -21.05 -7.18
CA LEU A 270 -6.97 -21.61 -5.91
C LEU A 270 -6.49 -23.03 -5.63
N VAL A 271 -6.12 -23.81 -6.67
CA VAL A 271 -5.85 -25.26 -6.51
C VAL A 271 -4.55 -25.71 -7.19
N GLU A 272 -4.34 -25.37 -8.47
CA GLU A 272 -3.33 -26.03 -9.33
C GLU A 272 -2.09 -25.19 -9.63
N GLY A 273 -2.12 -23.87 -9.43
CA GLY A 273 -1.11 -22.92 -9.89
C GLY A 273 0.18 -22.86 -9.07
N GLY A 274 0.69 -23.99 -8.61
CA GLY A 274 1.98 -24.05 -7.92
C GLY A 274 1.99 -23.28 -6.60
N ILE A 275 2.69 -22.14 -6.54
CA ILE A 275 2.80 -21.33 -5.30
C ILE A 275 1.54 -20.50 -5.02
N TYR A 276 0.73 -20.15 -6.03
CA TYR A 276 -0.39 -19.22 -5.86
C TYR A 276 -1.47 -19.73 -4.91
N PRO A 277 -1.92 -21.00 -4.96
CA PRO A 277 -2.84 -21.54 -3.97
C PRO A 277 -2.30 -21.46 -2.53
N ALA A 278 -1.02 -21.74 -2.32
CA ALA A 278 -0.42 -21.63 -0.99
C ALA A 278 -0.39 -20.19 -0.49
N LEU A 279 -0.05 -19.22 -1.35
CA LEU A 279 -0.10 -17.80 -1.01
C LEU A 279 -1.53 -17.33 -0.76
N PHE A 280 -2.51 -17.81 -1.50
CA PHE A 280 -3.91 -17.48 -1.30
C PHE A 280 -4.43 -18.05 0.03
N TRP A 281 -4.36 -19.37 0.23
CA TRP A 281 -4.98 -20.00 1.40
C TRP A 281 -4.18 -19.78 2.69
N ALA A 282 -2.88 -20.03 2.67
CA ALA A 282 -2.04 -19.86 3.86
C ALA A 282 -1.63 -18.40 4.06
N GLY A 283 -1.19 -17.70 3.02
CA GLY A 283 -0.72 -16.32 3.11
C GLY A 283 -1.85 -15.32 3.35
N GLN A 284 -2.78 -15.23 2.42
CA GLN A 284 -3.85 -14.23 2.47
C GLN A 284 -4.98 -14.63 3.42
N CYS A 285 -5.57 -15.85 3.27
CA CYS A 285 -6.75 -16.23 4.04
C CYS A 285 -6.40 -16.53 5.49
N LEU A 286 -5.43 -17.41 5.77
CA LEU A 286 -5.12 -17.81 7.13
C LEU A 286 -4.30 -16.74 7.86
N LEU A 287 -3.09 -16.44 7.37
CA LEU A 287 -2.17 -15.51 8.04
C LEU A 287 -2.60 -14.05 7.92
N GLY A 288 -3.12 -13.64 6.78
CA GLY A 288 -3.51 -12.25 6.52
C GLY A 288 -4.92 -11.87 6.99
N THR A 289 -5.80 -12.85 7.17
CA THR A 289 -7.22 -12.58 7.47
C THR A 289 -7.67 -13.24 8.76
N VAL A 290 -7.75 -14.57 8.83
CA VAL A 290 -8.37 -15.29 9.95
C VAL A 290 -7.64 -15.03 11.27
N ILE A 291 -6.33 -15.27 11.30
CA ILE A 291 -5.51 -15.09 12.51
C ILE A 291 -5.56 -13.64 13.00
N PRO A 292 -5.29 -12.60 12.16
CA PRO A 292 -5.35 -11.22 12.62
C PRO A 292 -6.74 -10.79 13.11
N VAL A 293 -7.81 -11.20 12.44
CA VAL A 293 -9.18 -10.86 12.87
C VAL A 293 -9.46 -11.44 14.27
N ILE A 294 -9.13 -12.73 14.50
CA ILE A 294 -9.27 -13.35 15.83
C ILE A 294 -8.43 -12.59 16.85
N MET A 295 -7.14 -12.30 16.54
CA MET A 295 -6.27 -11.56 17.45
C MET A 295 -6.81 -10.18 17.78
N LEU A 296 -7.30 -9.44 16.78
CA LEU A 296 -7.77 -8.07 16.92
C LEU A 296 -9.11 -7.98 17.64
N LEU A 297 -10.01 -8.95 17.52
CA LEU A 297 -11.33 -8.94 18.15
C LEU A 297 -11.35 -9.60 19.54
N THR A 298 -10.35 -10.45 19.86
CA THR A 298 -10.31 -11.15 21.16
C THR A 298 -9.88 -10.20 22.27
N PRO A 299 -10.72 -9.94 23.31
CA PRO A 299 -10.38 -9.02 24.40
C PRO A 299 -9.15 -9.45 25.23
N ARG A 300 -8.94 -10.78 25.37
CA ARG A 300 -7.77 -11.33 26.11
C ARG A 300 -6.43 -11.00 25.43
N LEU A 301 -6.44 -10.70 24.14
CA LEU A 301 -5.29 -10.29 23.36
C LEU A 301 -5.24 -8.76 23.18
N ALA A 302 -5.99 -7.99 23.99
CA ALA A 302 -5.95 -6.54 23.94
C ALA A 302 -4.62 -6.03 24.52
N GLY A 303 -3.70 -5.60 23.64
CA GLY A 303 -2.38 -5.12 24.03
C GLY A 303 -1.58 -4.64 22.83
N ARG A 304 -0.47 -3.93 23.08
CA ARG A 304 0.39 -3.36 22.02
C ARG A 304 1.05 -4.46 21.19
N LEU A 305 1.64 -5.48 21.84
CA LEU A 305 2.34 -6.54 21.13
C LEU A 305 1.43 -7.38 20.25
N PRO A 306 0.27 -7.88 20.72
CA PRO A 306 -0.68 -8.56 19.82
C PRO A 306 -1.16 -7.69 18.67
N THR A 307 -1.34 -6.37 18.89
CA THR A 307 -1.71 -5.43 17.82
C THR A 307 -0.60 -5.30 16.79
N VAL A 308 0.67 -5.22 17.19
CA VAL A 308 1.81 -5.21 16.27
C VAL A 308 1.86 -6.49 15.45
N VAL A 309 1.77 -7.66 16.10
CA VAL A 309 1.79 -8.95 15.41
C VAL A 309 0.64 -9.06 14.42
N ALA A 310 -0.58 -8.74 14.84
CA ALA A 310 -1.75 -8.76 13.95
C ALA A 310 -1.59 -7.80 12.76
N SER A 311 -1.08 -6.58 12.98
CA SER A 311 -0.82 -5.62 11.91
C SER A 311 0.24 -6.13 10.92
N LEU A 312 1.31 -6.75 11.39
CA LEU A 312 2.32 -7.37 10.53
C LEU A 312 1.74 -8.52 9.71
N LEU A 313 0.93 -9.38 10.33
CA LEU A 313 0.24 -10.48 9.64
C LEU A 313 -0.72 -9.97 8.56
N VAL A 314 -1.48 -8.89 8.84
CA VAL A 314 -2.32 -8.23 7.83
C VAL A 314 -1.49 -7.75 6.64
N LEU A 315 -0.33 -7.12 6.87
CA LEU A 315 0.52 -6.63 5.79
C LEU A 315 1.19 -7.75 5.00
N LEU A 316 1.59 -8.85 5.65
CA LEU A 316 2.09 -10.03 4.95
C LEU A 316 1.01 -10.68 4.08
N GLY A 317 -0.21 -10.80 4.61
CA GLY A 317 -1.36 -11.29 3.83
C GLY A 317 -1.75 -10.37 2.68
N ALA A 318 -1.65 -9.06 2.89
CA ALA A 318 -1.86 -8.05 1.85
C ALA A 318 -0.84 -8.19 0.71
N PHE A 319 0.41 -8.45 1.05
CA PHE A 319 1.47 -8.69 0.08
C PHE A 319 1.22 -9.97 -0.71
N ALA A 320 0.83 -11.06 -0.03
CA ALA A 320 0.44 -12.32 -0.66
C ALA A 320 -0.76 -12.13 -1.61
N GLN A 321 -1.79 -11.38 -1.18
CA GLN A 321 -2.96 -11.04 -2.00
C GLN A 321 -2.56 -10.32 -3.29
N LEU A 322 -1.74 -9.27 -3.19
CA LEU A 322 -1.28 -8.53 -4.36
C LEU A 322 -0.38 -9.38 -5.27
N TYR A 323 0.44 -10.27 -4.70
CA TYR A 323 1.27 -11.17 -5.47
C TYR A 323 0.41 -12.17 -6.27
N VAL A 324 -0.59 -12.78 -5.66
CA VAL A 324 -1.53 -13.69 -6.35
C VAL A 324 -2.29 -12.93 -7.44
N LEU A 325 -2.80 -11.72 -7.14
CA LEU A 325 -3.51 -10.91 -8.13
C LEU A 325 -2.60 -10.50 -9.28
N ILE A 326 -1.44 -9.89 -9.01
CA ILE A 326 -0.60 -9.27 -10.05
C ILE A 326 0.20 -10.33 -10.80
N VAL A 327 0.96 -11.14 -10.08
CA VAL A 327 1.86 -12.13 -10.70
C VAL A 327 1.09 -13.37 -11.13
N GLY A 328 0.26 -13.91 -10.25
CA GLY A 328 -0.57 -15.08 -10.54
C GLY A 328 -1.53 -14.84 -11.71
N GLY A 329 -2.16 -13.66 -11.73
CA GLY A 329 -3.05 -13.27 -12.83
C GLY A 329 -2.36 -13.14 -14.20
N GLN A 330 -1.05 -12.84 -14.21
CA GLN A 330 -0.26 -12.83 -15.45
C GLN A 330 0.33 -14.19 -15.81
N ALA A 331 0.57 -15.05 -14.82
CA ALA A 331 1.15 -16.37 -15.02
C ALA A 331 0.19 -17.34 -15.71
N PHE A 332 -1.12 -17.12 -15.57
CA PHE A 332 -2.12 -17.91 -16.29
C PHE A 332 -2.00 -17.66 -17.81
N PRO A 333 -2.06 -18.73 -18.65
CA PRO A 333 -1.97 -18.60 -20.10
C PRO A 333 -3.08 -17.70 -20.66
N MET A 334 -2.77 -16.96 -21.71
CA MET A 334 -3.81 -16.22 -22.46
C MET A 334 -4.55 -17.20 -23.37
N ASP A 335 -5.88 -17.11 -23.40
CA ASP A 335 -6.73 -17.81 -24.35
C ASP A 335 -7.07 -16.84 -25.50
N ILE A 336 -6.18 -16.78 -26.51
CA ILE A 336 -6.33 -15.86 -27.65
C ILE A 336 -7.38 -16.37 -28.63
N PHE A 337 -7.47 -17.71 -28.80
CA PHE A 337 -8.45 -18.39 -29.64
C PHE A 337 -9.17 -19.47 -28.83
N PRO A 338 -10.34 -19.18 -28.25
CA PRO A 338 -11.07 -20.13 -27.42
C PRO A 338 -11.30 -21.47 -28.13
N GLY A 339 -10.93 -22.55 -27.46
CA GLY A 339 -11.07 -23.90 -27.98
C GLY A 339 -9.90 -24.42 -28.82
N PHE A 340 -8.85 -23.63 -29.03
CA PHE A 340 -7.63 -24.06 -29.72
C PHE A 340 -6.43 -24.05 -28.77
N THR A 341 -5.55 -25.03 -28.91
CA THR A 341 -4.26 -25.02 -28.23
C THR A 341 -3.28 -24.17 -29.04
N GLU A 342 -2.88 -23.04 -28.52
CA GLU A 342 -1.92 -22.18 -29.17
C GLU A 342 -0.50 -22.60 -28.86
N THR A 343 0.28 -22.75 -29.90
CA THR A 343 1.71 -22.98 -29.79
C THR A 343 2.42 -21.90 -30.61
N SER A 344 3.10 -21.00 -29.94
CA SER A 344 3.97 -20.01 -30.56
C SER A 344 5.37 -20.11 -29.99
N SER A 345 6.36 -19.56 -30.72
CA SER A 345 7.73 -19.39 -30.20
C SER A 345 7.79 -18.49 -28.93
N TYR A 346 6.70 -17.79 -28.61
CA TYR A 346 6.54 -16.98 -27.43
C TYR A 346 5.90 -17.71 -26.25
N PHE A 347 5.51 -18.98 -26.42
CA PHE A 347 4.93 -19.84 -25.37
C PHE A 347 3.63 -19.29 -24.77
N ASP A 348 2.76 -18.67 -25.56
CA ASP A 348 1.55 -17.98 -25.09
C ASP A 348 0.55 -18.91 -24.40
N GLY A 349 0.37 -20.13 -24.89
CA GLY A 349 -0.54 -21.15 -24.35
C GLY A 349 -0.01 -21.92 -23.12
N VAL A 350 1.13 -21.54 -22.55
CA VAL A 350 1.76 -22.25 -21.42
C VAL A 350 1.79 -21.37 -20.19
N VAL A 351 1.60 -21.96 -18.99
CA VAL A 351 1.76 -21.25 -17.72
C VAL A 351 3.13 -20.56 -17.66
N ALA A 352 3.12 -19.26 -17.38
CA ALA A 352 4.36 -18.49 -17.31
C ALA A 352 5.10 -18.76 -16.00
N GLY A 353 6.35 -19.19 -16.09
CA GLY A 353 7.26 -19.21 -14.94
C GLY A 353 7.70 -17.81 -14.59
N TYR A 354 7.64 -17.46 -13.28
CA TYR A 354 8.22 -16.25 -12.73
C TYR A 354 8.92 -16.58 -11.41
N GLN A 355 10.15 -16.18 -11.28
CA GLN A 355 10.92 -16.28 -10.06
C GLN A 355 11.52 -14.91 -9.75
N PRO A 356 11.15 -14.28 -8.61
CA PRO A 356 11.70 -12.99 -8.22
C PRO A 356 13.22 -13.04 -8.11
N SER A 357 13.89 -12.08 -8.72
CA SER A 357 15.34 -11.92 -8.62
C SER A 357 15.74 -11.10 -7.37
N LEU A 358 17.02 -11.20 -6.97
CA LEU A 358 17.53 -10.39 -5.86
C LEU A 358 17.46 -8.88 -6.13
N PRO A 359 17.77 -8.36 -7.34
CA PRO A 359 17.59 -6.93 -7.65
C PRO A 359 16.14 -6.46 -7.51
N GLU A 360 15.15 -7.26 -7.93
CA GLU A 360 13.73 -6.94 -7.76
C GLU A 360 13.33 -6.85 -6.28
N LEU A 361 13.79 -7.82 -5.47
CA LEU A 361 13.55 -7.82 -4.03
C LEU A 361 14.23 -6.63 -3.35
N ALA A 362 15.48 -6.34 -3.73
CA ALA A 362 16.23 -5.21 -3.20
C ALA A 362 15.53 -3.88 -3.52
N LEU A 363 15.05 -3.67 -4.74
CA LEU A 363 14.30 -2.48 -5.13
C LEU A 363 13.01 -2.34 -4.32
N GLY A 364 12.23 -3.41 -4.18
CA GLY A 364 10.98 -3.38 -3.41
C GLY A 364 11.19 -3.04 -1.93
N LEU A 365 12.16 -3.70 -1.27
CA LEU A 365 12.55 -3.41 0.11
C LEU A 365 13.12 -2.00 0.24
N GLY A 366 13.81 -1.50 -0.78
CA GLY A 366 14.31 -0.13 -0.87
C GLY A 366 13.20 0.91 -0.79
N GLY A 367 12.05 0.65 -1.44
CA GLY A 367 10.88 1.51 -1.35
C GLY A 367 10.31 1.60 0.07
N ILE A 368 10.24 0.47 0.79
CA ILE A 368 9.85 0.43 2.20
C ILE A 368 10.87 1.17 3.07
N GLY A 369 12.17 0.92 2.85
CA GLY A 369 13.26 1.58 3.55
C GLY A 369 13.22 3.10 3.37
N LEU A 370 13.00 3.57 2.15
CA LEU A 370 12.88 5.00 1.85
C LEU A 370 11.67 5.63 2.54
N ALA A 371 10.49 4.99 2.50
CA ALA A 371 9.29 5.48 3.17
C ALA A 371 9.50 5.62 4.68
N LEU A 372 10.14 4.62 5.30
CA LEU A 372 10.48 4.65 6.72
C LEU A 372 11.51 5.75 7.02
N LEU A 373 12.56 5.88 6.21
CA LEU A 373 13.61 6.87 6.37
C LEU A 373 13.06 8.29 6.27
N ILE A 374 12.24 8.60 5.25
CA ILE A 374 11.58 9.90 5.11
C ILE A 374 10.73 10.20 6.34
N THR A 375 9.94 9.22 6.81
CA THR A 375 9.08 9.39 7.99
C THR A 375 9.91 9.70 9.24
N LEU A 376 10.99 8.97 9.49
CA LEU A 376 11.87 9.19 10.64
C LEU A 376 12.59 10.55 10.58
N LEU A 377 13.21 10.87 9.44
CA LEU A 377 13.93 12.13 9.28
C LEU A 377 13.00 13.34 9.36
N ALA A 378 11.82 13.27 8.73
CA ALA A 378 10.84 14.36 8.80
C ALA A 378 10.36 14.59 10.25
N THR A 379 10.09 13.55 11.03
CA THR A 379 9.71 13.69 12.44
C THR A 379 10.84 14.27 13.33
N ARG A 380 12.10 14.13 12.91
CA ARG A 380 13.26 14.70 13.57
C ARG A 380 13.46 16.18 13.23
N VAL A 381 13.10 16.62 12.02
CA VAL A 381 13.33 17.97 11.53
C VAL A 381 12.13 18.87 11.78
N LEU A 382 10.92 18.36 11.64
CA LEU A 382 9.67 19.12 11.73
C LEU A 382 8.79 18.62 12.89
N PRO A 383 7.97 19.51 13.51
CA PRO A 383 7.12 19.18 14.65
C PRO A 383 5.87 18.38 14.21
N PHE A 384 6.04 17.10 13.95
CA PHE A 384 4.95 16.20 13.61
C PHE A 384 4.29 15.53 14.80
N LEU A 385 4.98 15.44 15.94
CA LEU A 385 4.50 14.71 17.11
C LEU A 385 3.78 15.63 18.10
N PRO A 386 2.67 15.19 18.73
CA PRO A 386 2.00 15.99 19.75
C PRO A 386 2.88 16.15 21.01
N GLN A 387 2.79 17.30 21.65
CA GLN A 387 3.33 17.51 23.00
C GLN A 387 2.30 17.06 24.03
N GLY A 388 2.63 16.02 24.79
CA GLY A 388 1.76 15.47 25.83
C GLY A 388 0.92 14.27 25.38
N PRO A 389 0.14 13.68 26.30
CA PRO A 389 -0.72 12.55 25.97
C PRO A 389 -1.69 12.92 24.87
N VAL A 390 -1.87 12.05 23.88
CA VAL A 390 -2.72 12.26 22.70
C VAL A 390 -4.19 12.57 23.04
N ASP A 391 -4.57 12.54 24.32
CA ASP A 391 -5.96 12.63 24.80
C ASP A 391 -6.30 13.81 25.71
N GLN A 392 -5.47 14.83 25.83
CA GLN A 392 -6.02 16.00 26.48
C GLN A 392 -6.99 16.68 25.49
N PRO A 393 -8.33 16.59 25.69
CA PRO A 393 -9.20 17.61 25.15
C PRO A 393 -8.66 18.89 25.73
N GLY A 394 -8.27 19.83 24.89
CA GLY A 394 -7.94 21.16 25.36
C GLY A 394 -9.07 21.63 26.27
N GLY A 395 -8.74 21.93 27.53
CA GLY A 395 -9.65 22.49 28.48
C GLY A 395 -10.28 23.80 28.00
#